data_6d0d7810b8d69c5a23007603a15aea6a
#
_entry.id   6d0d7810b8d69c5a23007603a15aea6a
#
_cell.length_a   1.000
_cell.length_b   1.000
_cell.length_c   1.000
_cell.angle_alpha   90.00
_cell.angle_beta   90.00
_cell.angle_gamma   90.00
#
_symmetry.space_group_name_H-M   'P 1'
#
loop_
_entity.id
_entity.type
_entity.pdbx_description
1 polymer ?
#
loop_
_entity_poly.entity_id
_entity_poly.type
_entity_poly.pdbx_seq_one_letter_code
_entity_poly.pdbx_strand_id
1 'polypeptide(L)'
;MLSARIPAFRKEVFPLNILIIDDLFVPEPAKADSSEKVLLCGFAKENERRKFLLAKEFQKLGANVLLARLFLCKTEAPPSFEYSESDGVSQLFVKIPARKNKSFLRLSELFSFASLLSENAPGLAGIFEPDIVLAGGVFPFSVSAGIKISEGVNAALLTELSCLPAEVFRRFRLASAINPVLIFLKKSTHAAFSKSHAVLGFFPKVSQKFSGAHNLYPAVFPSLSEVGNPSEKAVFLKEQLSSFSEGKTFVLAFCGEIENGFSLEELVLSAASFGQKLALVFVTEGTKKPYLKRFIAERGITNVFFTEESARDEIPFILSGADGVFVSESDFGKGVFPEEKTFFDALGAQKPVIAASEHWADFFRKAGGAIIVKPRRKDSITLGIKALLNMSETDRETLGRANREFFEKNSVQNFAKENFSLFENFVKQKEIKK
;
A
#
# COMPACT_ATOMS: atom_id res chain seq x y z
N MET A 1 -7.18 -31.99 11.45
CA MET A 1 -5.74 -31.81 11.09
C MET A 1 -5.13 -30.49 11.58
N LEU A 2 -5.91 -29.49 11.95
CA LEU A 2 -5.42 -28.22 12.54
C LEU A 2 -4.95 -28.36 14.01
N SER A 3 -5.48 -29.29 14.77
CA SER A 3 -5.35 -29.35 16.24
C SER A 3 -3.99 -29.77 16.80
N ALA A 4 -3.06 -30.26 16.01
CA ALA A 4 -1.84 -30.91 16.55
C ALA A 4 -0.61 -29.98 16.67
N ARG A 5 -0.66 -28.70 16.19
CA ARG A 5 0.55 -27.85 16.11
C ARG A 5 0.35 -26.38 16.48
N ILE A 6 -0.85 -25.95 16.78
CA ILE A 6 -1.12 -24.56 17.17
C ILE A 6 -1.23 -24.50 18.68
N PRO A 7 -0.42 -23.69 19.39
CA PRO A 7 -0.56 -23.50 20.83
C PRO A 7 -1.95 -22.94 21.16
N ALA A 8 -2.54 -23.43 22.25
CA ALA A 8 -3.82 -22.89 22.72
C ALA A 8 -3.64 -21.43 23.15
N PHE A 9 -4.37 -20.55 22.54
CA PHE A 9 -4.37 -19.11 22.89
C PHE A 9 -5.27 -18.92 24.13
N ARG A 10 -4.68 -18.50 25.26
CA ARG A 10 -5.44 -18.29 26.50
C ARG A 10 -6.09 -16.91 26.48
N LYS A 11 -7.40 -16.86 26.53
CA LYS A 11 -8.21 -15.62 26.66
C LYS A 11 -7.93 -14.85 27.98
N GLU A 12 -7.39 -15.50 28.99
CA GLU A 12 -7.20 -14.93 30.33
C GLU A 12 -6.19 -13.78 30.39
N VAL A 13 -5.33 -13.62 29.38
CA VAL A 13 -4.24 -12.64 29.37
C VAL A 13 -4.54 -11.46 28.45
N PHE A 14 -5.36 -11.64 27.41
CA PHE A 14 -5.61 -10.62 26.37
C PHE A 14 -7.11 -10.34 26.21
N PRO A 15 -7.52 -9.04 26.24
CA PRO A 15 -8.94 -8.68 26.20
C PRO A 15 -9.57 -8.87 24.81
N LEU A 16 -8.78 -9.03 23.74
CA LEU A 16 -9.27 -9.07 22.37
C LEU A 16 -8.47 -10.05 21.49
N ASN A 17 -9.17 -11.01 20.87
CA ASN A 17 -8.61 -11.92 19.89
C ASN A 17 -8.91 -11.45 18.47
N ILE A 18 -7.86 -11.13 17.68
CA ILE A 18 -7.96 -10.63 16.32
C ILE A 18 -7.41 -11.65 15.34
N LEU A 19 -8.26 -12.16 14.46
CA LEU A 19 -7.84 -12.96 13.30
C LEU A 19 -7.71 -12.05 12.07
N ILE A 20 -6.50 -11.94 11.54
CA ILE A 20 -6.24 -11.23 10.28
C ILE A 20 -6.10 -12.27 9.16
N ILE A 21 -6.89 -12.15 8.10
CA ILE A 21 -6.82 -13.01 6.92
C ILE A 21 -6.17 -12.25 5.78
N ASP A 22 -5.03 -12.76 5.29
CA ASP A 22 -4.22 -12.17 4.23
C ASP A 22 -4.05 -13.16 3.07
N ASP A 23 -4.75 -12.93 1.97
CA ASP A 23 -4.68 -13.74 0.75
C ASP A 23 -3.68 -13.22 -0.28
N LEU A 24 -2.95 -12.15 0.05
CA LEU A 24 -1.96 -11.60 -0.84
C LEU A 24 -0.75 -12.50 -0.94
N PHE A 25 -0.51 -13.01 -2.13
CA PHE A 25 0.75 -13.63 -2.46
C PHE A 25 1.59 -12.64 -3.28
N VAL A 26 2.90 -12.67 -3.09
CA VAL A 26 3.83 -11.88 -3.88
C VAL A 26 4.22 -12.68 -5.12
N PRO A 27 3.80 -12.27 -6.34
CA PRO A 27 4.29 -12.92 -7.55
C PRO A 27 5.81 -12.69 -7.70
N GLU A 28 6.54 -13.68 -8.23
CA GLU A 28 7.98 -13.53 -8.48
C GLU A 28 8.21 -12.36 -9.49
N PRO A 29 8.98 -11.32 -9.12
CA PRO A 29 9.18 -10.15 -9.98
C PRO A 29 9.90 -10.46 -11.29
N ALA A 30 10.70 -11.53 -11.34
CA ALA A 30 11.47 -11.93 -12.53
C ALA A 30 10.62 -12.30 -13.77
N LYS A 31 9.28 -12.32 -13.65
CA LYS A 31 8.36 -12.65 -14.74
C LYS A 31 7.38 -11.52 -15.06
N ALA A 32 7.62 -10.33 -14.54
CA ALA A 32 6.76 -9.19 -14.79
C ALA A 32 7.16 -8.48 -16.09
N ASP A 33 6.49 -8.82 -17.18
CA ASP A 33 6.79 -8.26 -18.51
C ASP A 33 6.11 -6.90 -18.77
N SER A 34 5.35 -6.37 -17.83
CA SER A 34 4.63 -5.09 -17.98
C SER A 34 4.65 -4.26 -16.70
N SER A 35 4.64 -2.94 -16.86
CA SER A 35 4.58 -1.99 -15.74
C SER A 35 3.37 -2.22 -14.81
N GLU A 36 2.25 -2.69 -15.37
CA GLU A 36 1.04 -3.03 -14.60
C GLU A 36 1.29 -4.19 -13.62
N LYS A 37 2.04 -5.23 -14.07
CA LYS A 37 2.39 -6.36 -13.21
C LYS A 37 3.38 -5.96 -12.13
N VAL A 38 4.34 -5.09 -12.44
CA VAL A 38 5.31 -4.54 -11.46
C VAL A 38 4.58 -3.81 -10.36
N LEU A 39 3.64 -2.92 -10.70
CA LEU A 39 2.82 -2.21 -9.72
C LEU A 39 2.00 -3.15 -8.82
N LEU A 40 1.38 -4.18 -9.39
CA LEU A 40 0.62 -5.14 -8.60
C LEU A 40 1.52 -5.96 -7.66
N CYS A 41 2.74 -6.32 -8.10
CA CYS A 41 3.71 -7.00 -7.25
C CYS A 41 4.18 -6.08 -6.09
N GLY A 42 4.46 -4.82 -6.39
CA GLY A 42 4.82 -3.82 -5.39
C GLY A 42 3.72 -3.67 -4.33
N PHE A 43 2.49 -3.48 -4.78
CA PHE A 43 1.32 -3.39 -3.90
C PHE A 43 1.13 -4.64 -3.02
N ALA A 44 1.28 -5.84 -3.58
CA ALA A 44 1.14 -7.07 -2.81
C ALA A 44 2.17 -7.16 -1.68
N LYS A 45 3.44 -6.84 -1.96
CA LYS A 45 4.52 -6.82 -0.94
C LYS A 45 4.25 -5.80 0.17
N GLU A 46 3.81 -4.61 -0.20
CA GLU A 46 3.53 -3.55 0.77
C GLU A 46 2.33 -3.89 1.66
N ASN A 47 1.27 -4.46 1.09
CA ASN A 47 0.13 -4.87 1.88
C ASN A 47 0.44 -6.05 2.81
N GLU A 48 1.26 -7.00 2.36
CA GLU A 48 1.78 -8.09 3.20
C GLU A 48 2.54 -7.53 4.41
N ARG A 49 3.47 -6.60 4.16
CA ARG A 49 4.21 -5.93 5.22
C ARG A 49 3.29 -5.13 6.16
N ARG A 50 2.33 -4.40 5.61
CA ARG A 50 1.36 -3.63 6.39
C ARG A 50 0.58 -4.49 7.36
N LYS A 51 0.04 -5.61 6.92
CA LYS A 51 -0.72 -6.52 7.80
C LYS A 51 0.14 -7.12 8.90
N PHE A 52 1.40 -7.42 8.61
CA PHE A 52 2.34 -7.88 9.62
C PHE A 52 2.65 -6.79 10.66
N LEU A 53 2.93 -5.57 10.23
CA LEU A 53 3.15 -4.44 11.13
C LEU A 53 1.91 -4.10 11.96
N LEU A 54 0.72 -4.15 11.35
CA LEU A 54 -0.54 -3.99 12.08
C LEU A 54 -0.71 -5.05 13.15
N ALA A 55 -0.41 -6.31 12.86
CA ALA A 55 -0.46 -7.38 13.85
C ALA A 55 0.46 -7.09 15.05
N LYS A 56 1.69 -6.63 14.80
CA LYS A 56 2.63 -6.22 15.86
C LYS A 56 2.07 -5.06 16.70
N GLU A 57 1.51 -4.05 16.07
CA GLU A 57 0.96 -2.90 16.78
C GLU A 57 -0.29 -3.26 17.59
N PHE A 58 -1.19 -4.11 17.08
CA PHE A 58 -2.33 -4.62 17.85
C PHE A 58 -1.88 -5.44 19.07
N GLN A 59 -0.81 -6.23 18.95
CA GLN A 59 -0.24 -6.94 20.10
C GLN A 59 0.32 -5.99 21.16
N LYS A 60 1.01 -4.92 20.76
CA LYS A 60 1.47 -3.87 21.69
C LYS A 60 0.31 -3.18 22.41
N LEU A 61 -0.85 -3.11 21.78
CA LEU A 61 -2.09 -2.59 22.38
C LEU A 61 -2.82 -3.62 23.26
N GLY A 62 -2.26 -4.83 23.43
CA GLY A 62 -2.80 -5.85 24.31
C GLY A 62 -3.75 -6.84 23.62
N ALA A 63 -3.79 -6.91 22.29
CA ALA A 63 -4.53 -7.94 21.59
C ALA A 63 -3.74 -9.23 21.44
N ASN A 64 -4.45 -10.35 21.35
CA ASN A 64 -3.93 -11.60 20.86
C ASN A 64 -4.20 -11.70 19.36
N VAL A 65 -3.18 -11.81 18.53
CA VAL A 65 -3.33 -11.72 17.06
C VAL A 65 -2.84 -12.99 16.39
N LEU A 66 -3.70 -13.56 15.52
CA LEU A 66 -3.32 -14.64 14.61
C LEU A 66 -3.43 -14.14 13.16
N LEU A 67 -2.32 -14.18 12.43
CA LEU A 67 -2.24 -13.79 11.03
C LEU A 67 -2.29 -15.03 10.13
N ALA A 68 -3.44 -15.30 9.49
CA ALA A 68 -3.61 -16.38 8.53
C ALA A 68 -3.21 -15.94 7.13
N ARG A 69 -2.22 -16.60 6.52
CA ARG A 69 -1.56 -16.18 5.28
C ARG A 69 -1.51 -17.29 4.23
N LEU A 70 -1.69 -16.90 2.97
CA LEU A 70 -1.45 -17.79 1.84
C LEU A 70 0.06 -18.00 1.64
N PHE A 71 0.47 -19.28 1.54
CA PHE A 71 1.83 -19.66 1.19
C PHE A 71 1.83 -20.60 -0.03
N LEU A 72 2.45 -20.19 -1.13
CA LEU A 72 2.53 -21.00 -2.34
C LEU A 72 3.75 -21.92 -2.30
N CYS A 73 3.50 -23.24 -2.29
CA CYS A 73 4.55 -24.26 -2.30
C CYS A 73 4.91 -24.67 -3.73
N LYS A 74 6.20 -24.94 -3.98
CA LYS A 74 6.68 -25.51 -5.24
C LYS A 74 6.43 -27.04 -5.35
N THR A 75 6.10 -27.68 -4.25
CA THR A 75 5.85 -29.12 -4.15
C THR A 75 4.42 -29.49 -4.52
N GLU A 76 4.22 -30.69 -5.06
CA GLU A 76 2.88 -31.25 -5.36
C GLU A 76 2.22 -31.86 -4.09
N ALA A 77 2.72 -31.54 -2.91
CA ALA A 77 2.12 -31.99 -1.66
C ALA A 77 0.69 -31.45 -1.48
N PRO A 78 -0.20 -32.20 -0.82
CA PRO A 78 -1.55 -31.71 -0.58
C PRO A 78 -1.53 -30.43 0.27
N PRO A 79 -2.54 -29.57 0.14
CA PRO A 79 -2.66 -28.36 0.94
C PRO A 79 -2.59 -28.66 2.43
N SER A 80 -1.90 -27.82 3.19
CA SER A 80 -1.67 -28.05 4.61
C SER A 80 -1.60 -26.73 5.38
N PHE A 81 -1.66 -26.82 6.71
CA PHE A 81 -1.48 -25.70 7.60
C PHE A 81 -0.15 -25.83 8.35
N GLU A 82 0.54 -24.72 8.50
CA GLU A 82 1.76 -24.61 9.28
C GLU A 82 1.70 -23.38 10.19
N TYR A 83 1.90 -23.60 11.48
CA TYR A 83 2.04 -22.53 12.45
C TYR A 83 3.51 -22.11 12.57
N SER A 84 3.73 -20.82 12.66
CA SER A 84 5.04 -20.23 12.92
C SER A 84 4.86 -18.96 13.74
N GLU A 85 5.91 -18.54 14.43
CA GLU A 85 6.00 -17.27 15.11
C GLU A 85 7.21 -16.52 14.58
N SER A 86 7.03 -15.27 14.20
CA SER A 86 8.10 -14.41 13.73
C SER A 86 7.95 -13.02 14.35
N ASP A 87 9.01 -12.51 14.96
CA ASP A 87 9.01 -11.22 15.68
C ASP A 87 7.84 -11.07 16.68
N GLY A 88 7.49 -12.17 17.35
CA GLY A 88 6.37 -12.23 18.29
C GLY A 88 4.98 -12.33 17.65
N VAL A 89 4.84 -12.26 16.32
CA VAL A 89 3.56 -12.41 15.64
C VAL A 89 3.28 -13.86 15.32
N SER A 90 2.15 -14.37 15.83
CA SER A 90 1.64 -15.71 15.52
C SER A 90 1.08 -15.77 14.11
N GLN A 91 1.59 -16.66 13.28
CA GLN A 91 1.22 -16.81 11.88
C GLN A 91 0.74 -18.24 11.57
N LEU A 92 -0.34 -18.33 10.81
CA LEU A 92 -0.87 -19.57 10.26
C LEU A 92 -0.71 -19.56 8.75
N PHE A 93 0.30 -20.26 8.25
CA PHE A 93 0.50 -20.42 6.82
C PHE A 93 -0.43 -21.50 6.27
N VAL A 94 -1.26 -21.11 5.32
CA VAL A 94 -2.06 -22.03 4.52
C VAL A 94 -1.28 -22.36 3.27
N LYS A 95 -0.62 -23.50 3.27
CA LYS A 95 0.24 -23.97 2.17
C LYS A 95 -0.59 -24.51 1.03
N ILE A 96 -0.50 -23.89 -0.14
CA ILE A 96 -1.20 -24.29 -1.35
C ILE A 96 -0.16 -24.62 -2.43
N PRO A 97 -0.25 -25.80 -3.09
CA PRO A 97 0.60 -26.12 -4.23
C PRO A 97 0.41 -25.08 -5.34
N ALA A 98 1.50 -24.46 -5.77
CA ALA A 98 1.49 -23.55 -6.91
C ALA A 98 1.26 -24.36 -8.19
N ARG A 99 0.13 -24.15 -8.87
CA ARG A 99 -0.16 -24.81 -10.13
C ARG A 99 0.82 -24.36 -11.22
N LYS A 100 1.19 -25.27 -12.12
CA LYS A 100 2.08 -25.02 -13.27
C LYS A 100 1.50 -23.98 -14.23
N ASN A 101 0.19 -23.69 -14.11
CA ASN A 101 -0.50 -22.74 -14.96
C ASN A 101 -0.06 -21.31 -14.63
N LYS A 102 0.46 -20.61 -15.64
CA LYS A 102 1.14 -19.32 -15.52
C LYS A 102 0.19 -18.11 -15.32
N SER A 103 -1.01 -18.31 -14.77
CA SER A 103 -1.88 -17.17 -14.47
C SER A 103 -1.24 -16.28 -13.41
N PHE A 104 -0.95 -15.04 -13.78
CA PHE A 104 -0.36 -14.05 -12.91
C PHE A 104 -1.23 -13.78 -11.67
N LEU A 105 -2.55 -13.82 -11.81
CA LEU A 105 -3.48 -13.52 -10.73
C LEU A 105 -3.74 -14.68 -9.76
N ARG A 106 -3.26 -15.90 -10.06
CA ARG A 106 -3.39 -17.06 -9.16
C ARG A 106 -4.78 -17.26 -8.55
N LEU A 107 -5.85 -16.98 -9.30
CA LEU A 107 -7.22 -17.00 -8.79
C LEU A 107 -7.65 -18.37 -8.23
N SER A 108 -7.13 -19.45 -8.81
CA SER A 108 -7.41 -20.81 -8.33
C SER A 108 -6.77 -21.11 -6.97
N GLU A 109 -5.58 -20.58 -6.74
CA GLU A 109 -4.86 -20.71 -5.47
C GLU A 109 -5.51 -19.85 -4.38
N LEU A 110 -5.92 -18.63 -4.72
CA LEU A 110 -6.68 -17.75 -3.84
C LEU A 110 -8.03 -18.36 -3.44
N PHE A 111 -8.73 -18.97 -4.40
CA PHE A 111 -9.96 -19.68 -4.12
C PHE A 111 -9.72 -20.90 -3.22
N SER A 112 -8.66 -21.70 -3.48
CA SER A 112 -8.29 -22.84 -2.65
C SER A 112 -7.95 -22.41 -1.21
N PHE A 113 -7.24 -21.30 -1.04
CA PHE A 113 -6.95 -20.69 0.25
C PHE A 113 -8.23 -20.39 1.05
N ALA A 114 -9.16 -19.65 0.41
CA ALA A 114 -10.42 -19.29 1.04
C ALA A 114 -11.31 -20.51 1.36
N SER A 115 -11.32 -21.51 0.46
CA SER A 115 -12.06 -22.77 0.68
C SER A 115 -11.52 -23.52 1.89
N LEU A 116 -10.20 -23.71 1.95
CA LEU A 116 -9.55 -24.43 3.07
C LEU A 116 -9.77 -23.72 4.41
N LEU A 117 -9.64 -22.39 4.47
CA LEU A 117 -9.95 -21.64 5.69
C LEU A 117 -11.43 -21.81 6.07
N SER A 118 -12.33 -21.75 5.10
CA SER A 118 -13.76 -21.90 5.32
C SER A 118 -14.16 -23.30 5.82
N GLU A 119 -13.55 -24.34 5.27
CA GLU A 119 -13.79 -25.74 5.64
C GLU A 119 -13.26 -26.07 7.04
N ASN A 120 -12.17 -25.40 7.43
CA ASN A 120 -11.54 -25.58 8.73
C ASN A 120 -11.95 -24.50 9.75
N ALA A 121 -12.95 -23.67 9.45
CA ALA A 121 -13.42 -22.62 10.35
C ALA A 121 -13.79 -23.11 11.76
N PRO A 122 -14.50 -24.27 11.94
CA PRO A 122 -14.79 -24.79 13.28
C PRO A 122 -13.52 -25.16 14.07
N GLY A 123 -12.53 -25.77 13.41
CA GLY A 123 -11.25 -26.11 14.04
C GLY A 123 -10.45 -24.88 14.43
N LEU A 124 -10.43 -23.86 13.56
CA LEU A 124 -9.77 -22.58 13.85
C LEU A 124 -10.46 -21.84 14.99
N ALA A 125 -11.79 -21.85 14.99
CA ALA A 125 -12.61 -21.29 16.07
C ALA A 125 -12.34 -21.92 17.43
N GLY A 126 -12.20 -23.26 17.49
CA GLY A 126 -11.88 -23.97 18.72
C GLY A 126 -10.47 -23.73 19.26
N ILE A 127 -9.54 -23.24 18.43
CA ILE A 127 -8.14 -22.98 18.82
C ILE A 127 -7.94 -21.50 19.19
N PHE A 128 -8.52 -20.58 18.44
CA PHE A 128 -8.24 -19.16 18.56
C PHE A 128 -9.43 -18.31 19.06
N GLU A 129 -10.67 -18.73 18.81
CA GLU A 129 -11.90 -18.00 19.19
C GLU A 129 -11.83 -16.50 18.91
N PRO A 130 -11.78 -16.04 17.66
CA PRO A 130 -11.65 -14.62 17.36
C PRO A 130 -12.87 -13.81 17.81
N ASP A 131 -12.64 -12.64 18.39
CA ASP A 131 -13.64 -11.61 18.64
C ASP A 131 -13.82 -10.75 17.41
N ILE A 132 -12.73 -10.52 16.68
CA ILE A 132 -12.66 -9.75 15.43
C ILE A 132 -12.04 -10.63 14.34
N VAL A 133 -12.66 -10.59 13.16
CA VAL A 133 -12.08 -11.11 11.92
C VAL A 133 -11.84 -9.94 10.98
N LEU A 134 -10.58 -9.62 10.71
CA LEU A 134 -10.16 -8.61 9.74
C LEU A 134 -9.76 -9.31 8.45
N ALA A 135 -10.60 -9.23 7.42
CA ALA A 135 -10.38 -9.89 6.16
C ALA A 135 -10.31 -8.89 5.01
N GLY A 136 -9.35 -9.08 4.12
CA GLY A 136 -9.20 -8.21 2.96
C GLY A 136 -8.00 -8.56 2.11
N GLY A 137 -8.04 -8.14 0.86
CA GLY A 137 -6.99 -8.36 -0.13
C GLY A 137 -7.34 -7.68 -1.44
N VAL A 138 -6.66 -8.08 -2.51
CA VAL A 138 -6.96 -7.61 -3.87
C VAL A 138 -8.29 -8.19 -4.36
N PHE A 139 -8.61 -9.42 -3.95
CA PHE A 139 -9.82 -10.13 -4.35
C PHE A 139 -10.67 -10.50 -3.13
N PRO A 140 -11.99 -10.72 -3.30
CA PRO A 140 -12.91 -10.94 -2.19
C PRO A 140 -12.86 -12.37 -1.60
N PHE A 141 -11.86 -13.17 -1.93
CA PHE A 141 -11.81 -14.58 -1.49
C PHE A 141 -11.58 -14.70 0.01
N SER A 142 -10.63 -13.95 0.58
CA SER A 142 -10.37 -13.89 2.02
C SER A 142 -11.59 -13.40 2.80
N VAL A 143 -12.35 -12.46 2.22
CA VAL A 143 -13.59 -11.96 2.83
C VAL A 143 -14.64 -13.06 2.91
N SER A 144 -14.76 -13.92 1.89
CA SER A 144 -15.68 -15.06 1.90
C SER A 144 -15.36 -16.06 3.02
N ALA A 145 -14.07 -16.31 3.27
CA ALA A 145 -13.62 -17.11 4.42
C ALA A 145 -13.92 -16.38 5.75
N GLY A 146 -13.62 -15.10 5.81
CA GLY A 146 -13.90 -14.24 6.98
C GLY A 146 -15.37 -14.24 7.38
N ILE A 147 -16.29 -14.17 6.42
CA ILE A 147 -17.73 -14.27 6.65
C ILE A 147 -18.07 -15.59 7.35
N LYS A 148 -17.61 -16.72 6.81
CA LYS A 148 -17.92 -18.03 7.41
C LYS A 148 -17.35 -18.22 8.80
N ILE A 149 -16.10 -17.76 9.01
CA ILE A 149 -15.46 -17.85 10.34
C ILE A 149 -16.20 -16.95 11.32
N SER A 150 -16.48 -15.70 10.96
CA SER A 150 -17.16 -14.75 11.85
C SER A 150 -18.57 -15.20 12.22
N GLU A 151 -19.35 -15.72 11.27
CA GLU A 151 -20.67 -16.30 11.53
C GLU A 151 -20.61 -17.50 12.45
N GLY A 152 -19.58 -18.38 12.28
CA GLY A 152 -19.41 -19.61 13.06
C GLY A 152 -19.09 -19.38 14.54
N VAL A 153 -18.38 -18.31 14.89
CA VAL A 153 -18.00 -17.95 16.27
C VAL A 153 -18.67 -16.67 16.77
N ASN A 154 -19.59 -16.13 15.97
CA ASN A 154 -20.20 -14.86 16.28
C ASN A 154 -19.17 -13.72 16.48
N ALA A 155 -18.07 -13.66 15.69
CA ALA A 155 -17.08 -12.59 15.69
C ALA A 155 -17.56 -11.37 14.92
N ALA A 156 -17.03 -10.19 15.19
CA ALA A 156 -17.26 -9.03 14.33
C ALA A 156 -16.39 -9.14 13.06
N LEU A 157 -17.01 -9.04 11.88
CA LEU A 157 -16.29 -9.03 10.60
C LEU A 157 -15.98 -7.59 10.19
N LEU A 158 -14.71 -7.31 9.96
CA LEU A 158 -14.24 -6.10 9.31
C LEU A 158 -13.61 -6.46 7.96
N THR A 159 -13.97 -5.69 6.94
CA THR A 159 -13.44 -5.91 5.59
C THR A 159 -12.57 -4.75 5.18
N GLU A 160 -11.37 -5.06 4.73
CA GLU A 160 -10.48 -4.11 4.08
C GLU A 160 -10.68 -4.16 2.57
N LEU A 161 -10.97 -3.03 1.94
CA LEU A 161 -11.00 -2.88 0.49
C LEU A 161 -9.81 -2.03 0.03
N SER A 162 -8.73 -2.71 -0.26
CA SER A 162 -7.50 -2.10 -0.76
C SER A 162 -7.59 -1.69 -2.23
N CYS A 163 -8.53 -2.27 -3.00
CA CYS A 163 -8.83 -1.92 -4.39
C CYS A 163 -10.22 -2.44 -4.78
N LEU A 164 -10.72 -2.05 -5.95
CA LEU A 164 -11.96 -2.61 -6.52
C LEU A 164 -11.64 -3.81 -7.44
N PRO A 165 -11.88 -5.06 -6.99
CA PRO A 165 -11.45 -6.26 -7.72
C PRO A 165 -11.93 -6.30 -9.18
N ALA A 166 -13.18 -5.88 -9.43
CA ALA A 166 -13.73 -5.84 -10.78
C ALA A 166 -13.03 -4.82 -11.68
N GLU A 167 -12.51 -3.72 -11.14
CA GLU A 167 -11.75 -2.72 -11.90
C GLU A 167 -10.33 -3.18 -12.15
N VAL A 168 -9.70 -3.82 -11.18
CA VAL A 168 -8.40 -4.50 -11.36
C VAL A 168 -8.50 -5.50 -12.50
N PHE A 169 -9.49 -6.39 -12.46
CA PHE A 169 -9.69 -7.42 -13.49
C PHE A 169 -9.91 -6.82 -14.88
N ARG A 170 -10.71 -5.75 -14.98
CA ARG A 170 -10.95 -5.04 -16.24
C ARG A 170 -9.69 -4.34 -16.74
N ARG A 171 -8.89 -3.78 -15.86
CA ARG A 171 -7.64 -3.08 -16.18
C ARG A 171 -6.62 -4.00 -16.83
N PHE A 172 -6.48 -5.22 -16.35
CA PHE A 172 -5.64 -6.23 -16.96
C PHE A 172 -6.21 -6.82 -18.28
N ARG A 173 -7.27 -6.23 -18.84
CA ARG A 173 -7.95 -6.71 -20.08
C ARG A 173 -8.33 -8.19 -20.04
N LEU A 174 -8.55 -8.73 -18.83
CA LEU A 174 -8.84 -10.15 -18.61
C LEU A 174 -10.29 -10.51 -18.91
N ALA A 175 -11.16 -9.50 -19.22
CA ALA A 175 -12.56 -9.76 -19.45
C ALA A 175 -13.28 -8.69 -20.27
N SER A 176 -14.25 -9.14 -21.08
CA SER A 176 -15.33 -8.31 -21.61
C SER A 176 -16.32 -7.91 -20.50
N ALA A 177 -17.15 -6.89 -20.72
CA ALA A 177 -18.13 -6.40 -19.74
C ALA A 177 -19.14 -7.46 -19.24
N ILE A 178 -19.32 -8.56 -19.98
CA ILE A 178 -20.30 -9.65 -19.71
C ILE A 178 -19.62 -10.88 -19.11
N ASN A 179 -18.37 -10.77 -18.62
CA ASN A 179 -17.64 -11.92 -18.10
C ASN A 179 -18.24 -12.36 -16.75
N PRO A 180 -18.56 -13.66 -16.56
CA PRO A 180 -19.09 -14.20 -15.31
C PRO A 180 -18.20 -13.92 -14.10
N VAL A 181 -16.88 -13.85 -14.29
CA VAL A 181 -15.93 -13.52 -13.22
C VAL A 181 -16.12 -12.09 -12.73
N LEU A 182 -16.35 -11.12 -13.63
CA LEU A 182 -16.65 -9.74 -13.24
C LEU A 182 -17.95 -9.64 -12.45
N ILE A 183 -18.96 -10.38 -12.84
CA ILE A 183 -20.25 -10.43 -12.13
C ILE A 183 -20.04 -11.03 -10.75
N PHE A 184 -19.27 -12.11 -10.65
CA PHE A 184 -18.92 -12.73 -9.37
C PHE A 184 -18.16 -11.76 -8.47
N LEU A 185 -17.10 -11.10 -8.98
CA LEU A 185 -16.30 -10.14 -8.20
C LEU A 185 -17.16 -8.96 -7.68
N LYS A 186 -18.07 -8.44 -8.50
CA LYS A 186 -19.01 -7.39 -8.08
C LYS A 186 -19.96 -7.87 -6.98
N LYS A 187 -20.55 -9.06 -7.14
CA LYS A 187 -21.45 -9.64 -6.15
C LYS A 187 -20.73 -9.92 -4.84
N SER A 188 -19.51 -10.47 -4.90
CA SER A 188 -18.69 -10.76 -3.71
C SER A 188 -18.30 -9.48 -2.97
N THR A 189 -17.93 -8.41 -3.70
CA THR A 189 -17.64 -7.12 -3.10
C THR A 189 -18.88 -6.55 -2.41
N HIS A 190 -20.07 -6.67 -3.03
CA HIS A 190 -21.31 -6.20 -2.43
C HIS A 190 -21.70 -7.03 -1.20
N ALA A 191 -21.51 -8.34 -1.25
CA ALA A 191 -21.72 -9.22 -0.09
C ALA A 191 -20.78 -8.87 1.07
N ALA A 192 -19.52 -8.54 0.78
CA ALA A 192 -18.57 -8.06 1.79
C ALA A 192 -19.10 -6.80 2.50
N PHE A 193 -19.62 -5.82 1.75
CA PHE A 193 -20.22 -4.63 2.36
C PHE A 193 -21.42 -4.93 3.24
N SER A 194 -22.35 -5.76 2.76
CA SER A 194 -23.60 -6.03 3.45
C SER A 194 -23.44 -6.89 4.71
N LYS A 195 -22.41 -7.73 4.77
CA LYS A 195 -22.16 -8.64 5.90
C LYS A 195 -21.10 -8.13 6.89
N SER A 196 -20.34 -7.11 6.53
CA SER A 196 -19.31 -6.55 7.38
C SER A 196 -19.88 -5.54 8.37
N HIS A 197 -19.43 -5.59 9.61
CA HIS A 197 -19.71 -4.58 10.63
C HIS A 197 -19.07 -3.25 10.29
N ALA A 198 -17.85 -3.30 9.69
CA ALA A 198 -17.18 -2.14 9.13
C ALA A 198 -16.42 -2.51 7.86
N VAL A 199 -16.36 -1.57 6.92
CA VAL A 199 -15.57 -1.68 5.69
C VAL A 199 -14.58 -0.53 5.65
N LEU A 200 -13.29 -0.86 5.65
CA LEU A 200 -12.21 0.10 5.52
C LEU A 200 -11.91 0.32 4.04
N GLY A 201 -12.18 1.50 3.54
CA GLY A 201 -11.94 1.86 2.14
C GLY A 201 -10.71 2.73 1.99
N PHE A 202 -9.64 2.18 1.42
CA PHE A 202 -8.31 2.79 1.39
C PHE A 202 -8.02 3.67 0.16
N PHE A 203 -8.93 3.82 -0.78
CA PHE A 203 -8.67 4.61 -1.97
C PHE A 203 -9.87 5.43 -2.44
N PRO A 204 -9.64 6.54 -3.16
CA PRO A 204 -10.69 7.53 -3.47
C PRO A 204 -11.91 6.95 -4.18
N LYS A 205 -11.71 6.02 -5.11
CA LYS A 205 -12.84 5.41 -5.85
C LYS A 205 -13.74 4.53 -5.01
N VAL A 206 -13.24 3.88 -3.95
CA VAL A 206 -14.07 3.15 -2.99
C VAL A 206 -14.96 4.13 -2.26
N SER A 207 -14.38 5.17 -1.68
CA SER A 207 -15.12 6.20 -0.94
C SER A 207 -16.14 6.90 -1.82
N GLN A 208 -15.80 7.25 -3.06
CA GLN A 208 -16.74 7.88 -4.00
C GLN A 208 -17.90 6.96 -4.39
N LYS A 209 -17.58 5.70 -4.75
CA LYS A 209 -18.57 4.74 -5.25
C LYS A 209 -19.55 4.27 -4.18
N PHE A 210 -19.11 4.24 -2.93
CA PHE A 210 -19.87 3.71 -1.80
C PHE A 210 -20.14 4.74 -0.70
N SER A 211 -20.06 6.04 -1.03
CA SER A 211 -20.23 7.15 -0.09
C SER A 211 -21.53 7.14 0.73
N GLY A 212 -22.56 6.41 0.27
CA GLY A 212 -23.83 6.23 1.01
C GLY A 212 -23.89 4.97 1.88
N ALA A 213 -22.84 4.15 1.93
CA ALA A 213 -22.87 2.94 2.76
C ALA A 213 -22.62 3.28 4.23
N HIS A 214 -23.54 2.89 5.11
CA HIS A 214 -23.49 3.22 6.55
C HIS A 214 -22.32 2.58 7.30
N ASN A 215 -21.76 1.50 6.76
CA ASN A 215 -20.62 0.78 7.35
C ASN A 215 -19.28 1.07 6.64
N LEU A 216 -19.23 2.04 5.73
CA LEU A 216 -18.00 2.45 5.06
C LEU A 216 -17.23 3.45 5.94
N TYR A 217 -16.00 3.11 6.25
CA TYR A 217 -15.03 3.97 6.93
C TYR A 217 -13.93 4.32 5.93
N PRO A 218 -13.93 5.54 5.36
CA PRO A 218 -12.84 6.00 4.52
C PRO A 218 -11.54 6.01 5.32
N ALA A 219 -10.57 5.24 4.88
CA ALA A 219 -9.28 5.12 5.54
C ALA A 219 -8.16 5.56 4.59
N VAL A 220 -7.08 5.99 5.16
CA VAL A 220 -5.82 6.24 4.47
C VAL A 220 -4.89 5.08 4.77
N PHE A 221 -4.17 4.56 3.77
CA PHE A 221 -3.14 3.56 4.02
C PHE A 221 -2.13 4.13 5.01
N PRO A 222 -1.77 3.38 6.05
CA PRO A 222 -0.78 3.88 6.99
C PRO A 222 0.60 3.96 6.34
N SER A 223 1.39 4.93 6.73
CA SER A 223 2.79 4.99 6.37
C SER A 223 3.53 3.77 6.89
N LEU A 224 4.23 3.07 5.98
CA LEU A 224 5.03 1.88 6.32
C LEU A 224 6.52 2.21 6.54
N SER A 225 6.91 3.47 6.32
CA SER A 225 8.28 3.90 6.51
C SER A 225 8.53 4.09 8.01
N GLU A 226 9.46 3.33 8.54
CA GLU A 226 9.92 3.50 9.92
C GLU A 226 11.04 4.54 9.94
N VAL A 227 10.99 5.44 10.92
CA VAL A 227 12.08 6.37 11.20
C VAL A 227 13.08 5.63 12.07
N GLY A 228 13.84 4.71 11.46
CA GLY A 228 14.95 4.02 12.10
C GLY A 228 16.28 4.77 11.93
N ASN A 229 17.36 4.20 12.46
CA ASN A 229 18.70 4.70 12.17
C ASN A 229 18.99 4.41 10.68
N PRO A 230 19.32 5.45 9.88
CA PRO A 230 19.59 5.28 8.47
C PRO A 230 20.87 4.46 8.25
N SER A 231 20.90 3.66 7.18
CA SER A 231 22.12 2.98 6.75
C SER A 231 23.19 3.99 6.26
N GLU A 232 24.45 3.59 6.27
CA GLU A 232 25.54 4.41 5.71
C GLU A 232 25.27 4.80 4.25
N LYS A 233 24.68 3.90 3.48
CA LYS A 233 24.27 4.17 2.10
C LYS A 233 23.18 5.25 2.01
N ALA A 234 22.21 5.23 2.89
CA ALA A 234 21.15 6.26 2.92
C ALA A 234 21.72 7.63 3.30
N VAL A 235 22.66 7.67 4.25
CA VAL A 235 23.39 8.91 4.61
C VAL A 235 24.14 9.44 3.41
N PHE A 236 24.92 8.59 2.74
CA PHE A 236 25.66 8.97 1.53
C PHE A 236 24.75 9.53 0.43
N LEU A 237 23.62 8.85 0.15
CA LEU A 237 22.67 9.31 -0.88
C LEU A 237 22.01 10.64 -0.53
N LYS A 238 21.70 10.87 0.76
CA LYS A 238 21.18 12.15 1.24
C LYS A 238 22.22 13.27 1.06
N GLU A 239 23.47 13.03 1.43
CA GLU A 239 24.58 13.97 1.24
C GLU A 239 24.81 14.27 -0.25
N GLN A 240 24.76 13.23 -1.09
CA GLN A 240 24.83 13.39 -2.54
C GLN A 240 23.71 14.31 -3.07
N LEU A 241 22.47 14.15 -2.61
CA LEU A 241 21.38 15.07 -2.97
C LEU A 241 21.68 16.50 -2.52
N SER A 242 22.11 16.67 -1.27
CA SER A 242 22.44 17.99 -0.74
C SER A 242 23.60 18.66 -1.48
N SER A 243 24.56 17.89 -2.00
CA SER A 243 25.72 18.43 -2.74
C SER A 243 25.34 19.10 -4.07
N PHE A 244 24.23 18.73 -4.68
CA PHE A 244 23.72 19.41 -5.88
C PHE A 244 23.23 20.84 -5.59
N SER A 245 22.88 21.16 -4.33
CA SER A 245 22.48 22.52 -3.92
C SER A 245 23.66 23.44 -3.59
N GLU A 246 24.90 22.91 -3.55
CA GLU A 246 26.10 23.70 -3.44
C GLU A 246 26.26 24.60 -4.67
N GLY A 247 26.00 25.89 -4.54
CA GLY A 247 26.02 26.86 -5.62
C GLY A 247 24.67 27.49 -5.92
N LYS A 248 23.67 27.34 -5.02
CA LYS A 248 22.30 27.91 -5.14
C LYS A 248 21.43 27.25 -6.23
N THR A 249 21.73 26.04 -6.62
CA THR A 249 20.87 25.23 -7.49
C THR A 249 19.80 24.57 -6.64
N PHE A 250 18.54 24.74 -7.02
CA PHE A 250 17.42 24.08 -6.33
C PHE A 250 17.39 22.60 -6.69
N VAL A 251 17.34 21.71 -5.72
CA VAL A 251 17.28 20.26 -5.92
C VAL A 251 15.84 19.78 -5.82
N LEU A 252 15.31 19.30 -6.93
CA LEU A 252 14.00 18.62 -6.99
C LEU A 252 14.23 17.11 -7.14
N ALA A 253 13.86 16.32 -6.12
CA ALA A 253 13.98 14.87 -6.16
C ALA A 253 12.69 14.24 -6.69
N PHE A 254 12.79 13.30 -7.62
CA PHE A 254 11.67 12.46 -8.04
C PHE A 254 11.54 11.26 -7.10
N CYS A 255 10.35 11.09 -6.50
CA CYS A 255 9.96 9.94 -5.72
C CYS A 255 8.90 9.12 -6.48
N GLY A 256 9.21 7.87 -6.79
CA GLY A 256 8.34 6.97 -7.54
C GLY A 256 9.13 6.01 -8.41
N GLU A 257 8.45 5.02 -8.99
CA GLU A 257 9.08 4.07 -9.90
C GLU A 257 9.29 4.70 -11.30
N ILE A 258 10.45 4.47 -11.92
CA ILE A 258 10.74 4.94 -13.28
C ILE A 258 10.13 3.95 -14.27
N GLU A 259 8.80 4.01 -14.41
CA GLU A 259 7.98 3.10 -15.19
C GLU A 259 7.09 3.84 -16.21
N ASN A 260 6.46 3.08 -17.10
CA ASN A 260 5.43 3.63 -17.99
C ASN A 260 4.26 4.18 -17.17
N GLY A 261 3.65 5.24 -17.70
CA GLY A 261 2.43 5.79 -17.14
C GLY A 261 2.62 6.91 -16.13
N PHE A 262 3.85 7.16 -15.71
CA PHE A 262 4.21 8.35 -14.94
C PHE A 262 4.58 9.52 -15.86
N SER A 263 4.52 10.74 -15.35
CA SER A 263 4.80 11.98 -16.10
C SER A 263 6.31 12.24 -16.22
N LEU A 264 7.10 11.24 -16.63
CA LEU A 264 8.57 11.30 -16.58
C LEU A 264 9.17 12.23 -17.64
N GLU A 265 8.72 12.10 -18.89
CA GLU A 265 9.22 12.92 -20.00
C GLU A 265 8.81 14.38 -19.82
N GLU A 266 7.55 14.62 -19.40
CA GLU A 266 7.07 15.98 -19.13
C GLU A 266 7.82 16.62 -17.98
N LEU A 267 8.15 15.86 -16.92
CA LEU A 267 8.96 16.34 -15.80
C LEU A 267 10.38 16.69 -16.26
N VAL A 268 11.05 15.81 -17.01
CA VAL A 268 12.39 16.05 -17.56
C VAL A 268 12.40 17.29 -18.43
N LEU A 269 11.44 17.42 -19.36
CA LEU A 269 11.35 18.58 -20.25
C LEU A 269 11.00 19.88 -19.50
N SER A 270 10.23 19.79 -18.42
CA SER A 270 9.94 20.92 -17.56
C SER A 270 11.19 21.36 -16.78
N ALA A 271 11.89 20.42 -16.16
CA ALA A 271 13.12 20.67 -15.42
C ALA A 271 14.22 21.26 -16.32
N ALA A 272 14.37 20.73 -17.55
CA ALA A 272 15.33 21.23 -18.52
C ALA A 272 15.18 22.75 -18.84
N SER A 273 13.93 23.26 -18.79
CA SER A 273 13.66 24.67 -19.06
C SER A 273 14.23 25.65 -18.02
N PHE A 274 14.62 25.17 -16.85
CA PHE A 274 15.20 25.97 -15.77
C PHE A 274 16.75 25.98 -15.77
N GLY A 275 17.37 25.14 -16.60
CA GLY A 275 18.83 25.04 -16.71
C GLY A 275 19.52 24.85 -15.35
N GLN A 276 20.58 25.63 -15.10
CA GLN A 276 21.38 25.53 -13.88
C GLN A 276 20.65 25.95 -12.58
N LYS A 277 19.44 26.52 -12.68
CA LYS A 277 18.66 26.93 -11.50
C LYS A 277 18.00 25.74 -10.79
N LEU A 278 17.88 24.60 -11.48
CA LEU A 278 17.22 23.39 -10.99
C LEU A 278 18.03 22.15 -11.36
N ALA A 279 18.31 21.31 -10.37
CA ALA A 279 18.76 19.94 -10.57
C ALA A 279 17.57 18.99 -10.31
N LEU A 280 17.19 18.19 -11.31
CA LEU A 280 16.23 17.11 -11.14
C LEU A 280 16.99 15.81 -10.86
N VAL A 281 16.69 15.16 -9.74
CA VAL A 281 17.38 13.92 -9.34
C VAL A 281 16.38 12.78 -9.16
N PHE A 282 16.58 11.70 -9.90
CA PHE A 282 15.82 10.47 -9.77
C PHE A 282 16.48 9.56 -8.71
N VAL A 283 15.77 9.31 -7.61
CA VAL A 283 16.30 8.58 -6.44
C VAL A 283 15.95 7.08 -6.47
N THR A 284 15.16 6.65 -7.43
CA THR A 284 14.63 5.29 -7.53
C THR A 284 15.01 4.61 -8.85
N GLU A 285 14.74 3.32 -8.94
CA GLU A 285 14.94 2.50 -10.13
C GLU A 285 13.63 2.30 -10.91
N GLY A 286 13.72 1.62 -12.05
CA GLY A 286 12.60 1.22 -12.86
C GLY A 286 12.99 0.78 -14.25
N THR A 287 12.11 0.04 -14.91
CA THR A 287 12.40 -0.55 -16.24
C THR A 287 12.59 0.50 -17.33
N LYS A 288 12.07 1.72 -17.11
CA LYS A 288 12.22 2.86 -18.03
C LYS A 288 13.48 3.68 -17.82
N LYS A 289 14.28 3.44 -16.78
CA LYS A 289 15.51 4.20 -16.52
C LYS A 289 16.47 4.24 -17.72
N PRO A 290 16.75 3.12 -18.45
CA PRO A 290 17.60 3.16 -19.64
C PRO A 290 17.02 4.02 -20.78
N TYR A 291 15.69 3.94 -20.98
CA TYR A 291 15.01 4.78 -21.97
C TYR A 291 15.13 6.26 -21.59
N LEU A 292 14.86 6.62 -20.33
CA LEU A 292 14.88 8.00 -19.87
C LEU A 292 16.29 8.61 -19.96
N LYS A 293 17.33 7.83 -19.63
CA LYS A 293 18.73 8.25 -19.82
C LYS A 293 19.04 8.58 -21.28
N ARG A 294 18.58 7.74 -22.23
CA ARG A 294 18.74 7.99 -23.66
C ARG A 294 17.99 9.24 -24.10
N PHE A 295 16.72 9.38 -23.68
CA PHE A 295 15.89 10.53 -23.96
C PHE A 295 16.54 11.86 -23.52
N ILE A 296 17.19 11.87 -22.35
CA ILE A 296 17.94 13.02 -21.81
C ILE A 296 19.18 13.30 -22.64
N ALA A 297 19.97 12.27 -22.97
CA ALA A 297 21.22 12.43 -23.74
C ALA A 297 20.95 12.94 -25.16
N GLU A 298 19.96 12.39 -25.88
CA GLU A 298 19.57 12.81 -27.23
C GLU A 298 19.14 14.28 -27.31
N ARG A 299 18.70 14.87 -26.18
CA ARG A 299 18.26 16.28 -26.10
C ARG A 299 19.28 17.19 -25.47
N GLY A 300 20.47 16.70 -25.14
CA GLY A 300 21.50 17.48 -24.49
C GLY A 300 21.09 18.11 -23.16
N ILE A 301 20.21 17.44 -22.42
CA ILE A 301 19.75 17.91 -21.11
C ILE A 301 20.82 17.60 -20.06
N THR A 302 21.29 18.62 -19.35
CA THR A 302 22.46 18.52 -18.45
C THR A 302 22.12 18.64 -16.97
N ASN A 303 20.90 18.99 -16.62
CA ASN A 303 20.47 19.22 -15.24
C ASN A 303 19.56 18.12 -14.68
N VAL A 304 19.66 16.91 -15.22
CA VAL A 304 18.91 15.71 -14.76
C VAL A 304 19.89 14.60 -14.41
N PHE A 305 19.74 14.06 -13.21
CA PHE A 305 20.65 13.11 -12.59
C PHE A 305 19.93 11.87 -12.08
N PHE A 306 20.67 10.80 -11.81
CA PHE A 306 20.16 9.55 -11.24
C PHE A 306 21.10 9.12 -10.11
N THR A 307 20.54 8.75 -8.98
CA THR A 307 21.30 8.11 -7.91
C THR A 307 21.41 6.61 -8.13
N GLU A 308 22.17 5.95 -7.27
CA GLU A 308 22.14 4.50 -7.13
C GLU A 308 20.87 4.03 -6.43
N GLU A 309 20.59 2.72 -6.56
CA GLU A 309 19.45 2.09 -5.89
C GLU A 309 19.57 2.20 -4.37
N SER A 310 18.48 2.58 -3.71
CA SER A 310 18.37 2.69 -2.26
C SER A 310 17.37 1.69 -1.67
N ALA A 311 17.51 1.40 -0.38
CA ALA A 311 16.49 0.64 0.33
C ALA A 311 15.18 1.43 0.40
N ARG A 312 14.06 0.78 0.04
CA ARG A 312 12.73 1.44 -0.05
C ARG A 312 12.27 2.11 1.25
N ASP A 313 12.68 1.58 2.38
CA ASP A 313 12.24 2.08 3.68
C ASP A 313 12.96 3.35 4.12
N GLU A 314 14.08 3.68 3.49
CA GLU A 314 14.91 4.84 3.79
C GLU A 314 14.67 6.02 2.85
N ILE A 315 13.76 5.87 1.87
CA ILE A 315 13.44 6.91 0.89
C ILE A 315 13.08 8.27 1.53
N PRO A 316 12.21 8.36 2.57
CA PRO A 316 11.91 9.65 3.20
C PRO A 316 13.17 10.35 3.75
N PHE A 317 14.08 9.59 4.36
CA PHE A 317 15.33 10.13 4.87
C PHE A 317 16.24 10.64 3.74
N ILE A 318 16.39 9.89 2.67
CA ILE A 318 17.20 10.29 1.50
C ILE A 318 16.64 11.55 0.86
N LEU A 319 15.33 11.59 0.62
CA LEU A 319 14.63 12.73 0.03
C LEU A 319 14.74 14.01 0.88
N SER A 320 14.97 13.90 2.18
CA SER A 320 15.19 15.07 3.04
C SER A 320 16.44 15.88 2.68
N GLY A 321 17.35 15.32 1.87
CA GLY A 321 18.50 16.03 1.30
C GLY A 321 18.17 16.95 0.12
N ALA A 322 16.98 16.86 -0.46
CA ALA A 322 16.51 17.74 -1.53
C ALA A 322 15.83 19.01 -0.99
N ASP A 323 15.57 19.99 -1.87
CA ASP A 323 14.82 21.20 -1.53
C ASP A 323 13.32 21.04 -1.76
N GLY A 324 12.93 20.10 -2.62
CA GLY A 324 11.55 19.70 -2.88
C GLY A 324 11.45 18.32 -3.47
N VAL A 325 10.26 17.73 -3.44
CA VAL A 325 9.99 16.40 -3.95
C VAL A 325 8.91 16.45 -5.02
N PHE A 326 9.09 15.71 -6.10
CA PHE A 326 8.08 15.51 -7.14
C PHE A 326 7.57 14.08 -7.08
N VAL A 327 6.24 13.93 -7.08
CA VAL A 327 5.56 12.65 -7.23
C VAL A 327 4.54 12.72 -8.36
N SER A 328 4.27 11.57 -8.97
CA SER A 328 3.25 11.46 -10.02
C SER A 328 2.36 10.26 -9.75
N GLU A 329 1.04 10.42 -9.93
CA GLU A 329 0.18 9.23 -10.03
C GLU A 329 0.46 8.49 -11.34
N SER A 330 0.28 7.17 -11.30
CA SER A 330 0.38 6.32 -12.46
C SER A 330 -0.94 6.31 -13.25
N ASP A 331 -0.84 6.33 -14.59
CA ASP A 331 -1.99 6.08 -15.45
C ASP A 331 -2.59 4.69 -15.24
N PHE A 332 -1.78 3.76 -14.80
CA PHE A 332 -2.22 2.40 -14.50
C PHE A 332 -3.02 2.36 -13.20
N GLY A 333 -2.61 3.11 -12.20
CA GLY A 333 -3.31 3.23 -10.92
C GLY A 333 -4.68 3.89 -11.08
N LYS A 334 -4.74 5.06 -11.66
CA LYS A 334 -5.94 5.92 -11.81
C LYS A 334 -6.93 5.83 -10.64
N GLY A 335 -6.40 5.83 -9.41
CA GLY A 335 -7.16 5.67 -8.17
C GLY A 335 -7.76 4.25 -7.98
N VAL A 336 -7.23 3.22 -8.63
CA VAL A 336 -7.63 1.80 -8.46
C VAL A 336 -6.65 1.06 -7.56
N PHE A 337 -5.36 1.40 -7.65
CA PHE A 337 -4.31 0.88 -6.78
C PHE A 337 -3.84 1.98 -5.83
N PRO A 338 -3.53 1.64 -4.58
CA PRO A 338 -2.90 2.58 -3.68
C PRO A 338 -1.47 2.86 -4.13
N GLU A 339 -1.20 4.12 -4.41
CA GLU A 339 0.13 4.68 -4.66
C GLU A 339 0.64 5.40 -3.41
N GLU A 340 -0.09 5.24 -2.30
CA GLU A 340 0.08 6.03 -1.09
C GLU A 340 1.44 5.84 -0.44
N LYS A 341 2.08 4.65 -0.58
CA LYS A 341 3.43 4.47 -0.04
C LYS A 341 4.40 5.50 -0.63
N THR A 342 4.43 5.62 -1.96
CA THR A 342 5.28 6.61 -2.65
C THR A 342 4.92 8.04 -2.22
N PHE A 343 3.62 8.31 -2.03
CA PHE A 343 3.15 9.61 -1.58
C PHE A 343 3.56 9.88 -0.13
N PHE A 344 3.41 8.89 0.75
CA PHE A 344 3.89 9.00 2.13
C PHE A 344 5.41 9.15 2.22
N ASP A 345 6.17 8.43 1.40
CA ASP A 345 7.63 8.59 1.35
C ASP A 345 8.02 10.04 1.03
N ALA A 346 7.32 10.66 0.06
CA ALA A 346 7.52 12.06 -0.27
C ALA A 346 7.12 13.02 0.87
N LEU A 347 5.97 12.78 1.53
CA LEU A 347 5.52 13.59 2.65
C LEU A 347 6.43 13.44 3.87
N GLY A 348 6.95 12.22 4.10
CA GLY A 348 7.87 11.90 5.19
C GLY A 348 9.22 12.61 5.09
N ALA A 349 9.60 13.08 3.91
CA ALA A 349 10.84 13.84 3.67
C ALA A 349 10.87 15.21 4.34
N GLN A 350 9.73 15.72 4.84
CA GLN A 350 9.59 17.05 5.43
C GLN A 350 9.97 18.18 4.45
N LYS A 351 9.66 17.98 3.17
CA LYS A 351 9.91 18.95 2.09
C LYS A 351 8.59 19.29 1.39
N PRO A 352 8.50 20.45 0.72
CA PRO A 352 7.35 20.74 -0.14
C PRO A 352 7.28 19.71 -1.27
N VAL A 353 6.06 19.32 -1.64
CA VAL A 353 5.81 18.31 -2.66
C VAL A 353 5.14 18.93 -3.87
N ILE A 354 5.59 18.63 -5.09
CA ILE A 354 4.84 18.83 -6.32
C ILE A 354 4.18 17.49 -6.66
N ALA A 355 2.85 17.45 -6.61
CA ALA A 355 2.07 16.24 -6.85
C ALA A 355 1.36 16.32 -8.21
N ALA A 356 1.85 15.57 -9.20
CA ALA A 356 1.17 15.41 -10.49
C ALA A 356 0.06 14.35 -10.34
N SER A 357 -1.12 14.78 -9.88
CA SER A 357 -2.22 13.88 -9.54
C SER A 357 -3.59 14.54 -9.74
N GLU A 358 -4.52 13.77 -10.27
CA GLU A 358 -5.95 14.10 -10.34
C GLU A 358 -6.77 13.30 -9.33
N HIS A 359 -6.54 11.99 -9.25
CA HIS A 359 -7.33 11.09 -8.40
C HIS A 359 -6.98 11.20 -6.91
N TRP A 360 -5.73 11.55 -6.60
CA TRP A 360 -5.22 11.70 -5.23
C TRP A 360 -5.11 13.16 -4.78
N ALA A 361 -5.68 14.09 -5.55
CA ALA A 361 -5.61 15.52 -5.22
C ALA A 361 -6.14 15.85 -3.81
N ASP A 362 -7.22 15.18 -3.36
CA ASP A 362 -7.77 15.38 -2.02
C ASP A 362 -6.86 14.85 -0.90
N PHE A 363 -6.11 13.77 -1.17
CA PHE A 363 -5.08 13.28 -0.25
C PHE A 363 -4.01 14.35 -0.02
N PHE A 364 -3.49 14.93 -1.09
CA PHE A 364 -2.46 15.98 -0.99
C PHE A 364 -2.99 17.30 -0.42
N ARG A 365 -4.26 17.66 -0.68
CA ARG A 365 -4.89 18.83 -0.03
C ARG A 365 -4.98 18.63 1.48
N LYS A 366 -5.31 17.42 1.94
CA LYS A 366 -5.35 17.09 3.39
C LYS A 366 -3.96 17.12 4.02
N ALA A 367 -2.93 16.73 3.29
CA ALA A 367 -1.55 16.84 3.76
C ALA A 367 -1.10 18.29 3.94
N GLY A 368 -1.60 19.20 3.10
CA GLY A 368 -1.40 20.65 3.26
C GLY A 368 -0.07 21.21 2.74
N GLY A 369 0.89 20.36 2.39
CA GLY A 369 2.25 20.75 1.97
C GLY A 369 2.56 20.48 0.48
N ALA A 370 1.53 20.37 -0.38
CA ALA A 370 1.74 20.01 -1.77
C ALA A 370 1.17 21.04 -2.76
N ILE A 371 1.91 21.28 -3.84
CA ILE A 371 1.47 21.97 -5.06
C ILE A 371 0.92 20.92 -6.01
N ILE A 372 -0.39 20.93 -6.26
CA ILE A 372 -1.05 19.94 -7.11
C ILE A 372 -1.01 20.42 -8.56
N VAL A 373 -0.49 19.58 -9.45
CA VAL A 373 -0.37 19.84 -10.87
C VAL A 373 -1.07 18.74 -11.69
N LYS A 374 -1.46 19.05 -12.92
CA LYS A 374 -2.06 18.06 -13.81
C LYS A 374 -1.00 17.09 -14.32
N PRO A 375 -1.20 15.76 -14.16
CA PRO A 375 -0.28 14.77 -14.70
C PRO A 375 -0.21 14.88 -16.24
N ARG A 376 0.94 14.55 -16.83
CA ARG A 376 1.21 14.60 -18.29
C ARG A 376 0.94 15.93 -18.97
N ARG A 377 0.96 17.00 -18.22
CA ARG A 377 0.85 18.36 -18.76
C ARG A 377 2.10 19.13 -18.39
N LYS A 378 3.05 19.16 -19.35
CA LYS A 378 4.34 19.86 -19.20
C LYS A 378 4.14 21.28 -18.65
N ASP A 379 3.21 22.05 -19.22
CA ASP A 379 2.96 23.43 -18.79
C ASP A 379 2.52 23.49 -17.31
N SER A 380 1.66 22.57 -16.87
CA SER A 380 1.21 22.50 -15.48
C SER A 380 2.36 22.14 -14.53
N ILE A 381 3.20 21.18 -14.93
CA ILE A 381 4.39 20.78 -14.16
C ILE A 381 5.40 21.94 -14.09
N THR A 382 5.65 22.63 -15.22
CA THR A 382 6.53 23.79 -15.28
C THR A 382 6.05 24.91 -14.35
N LEU A 383 4.74 25.19 -14.32
CA LEU A 383 4.16 26.19 -13.40
C LEU A 383 4.31 25.77 -11.93
N GLY A 384 4.14 24.48 -11.62
CA GLY A 384 4.37 23.96 -10.26
C GLY A 384 5.81 24.14 -9.80
N ILE A 385 6.78 23.80 -10.66
CA ILE A 385 8.20 24.00 -10.39
C ILE A 385 8.51 25.49 -10.20
N LYS A 386 8.01 26.35 -11.09
CA LYS A 386 8.19 27.80 -10.98
C LYS A 386 7.61 28.37 -9.69
N ALA A 387 6.43 27.91 -9.28
CA ALA A 387 5.82 28.33 -8.03
C ALA A 387 6.71 27.96 -6.82
N LEU A 388 7.23 26.73 -6.81
CA LEU A 388 8.11 26.27 -5.73
C LEU A 388 9.44 27.03 -5.69
N LEU A 389 10.04 27.31 -6.84
CA LEU A 389 11.29 28.10 -6.93
C LEU A 389 11.12 29.55 -6.43
N ASN A 390 9.94 30.14 -6.64
CA ASN A 390 9.64 31.52 -6.24
C ASN A 390 9.20 31.65 -4.78
N MET A 391 8.98 30.55 -4.05
CA MET A 391 8.63 30.58 -2.63
C MET A 391 9.83 30.98 -1.78
N SER A 392 9.57 31.68 -0.66
CA SER A 392 10.57 31.89 0.37
C SER A 392 10.98 30.58 1.03
N GLU A 393 12.15 30.54 1.64
CA GLU A 393 12.59 29.36 2.40
C GLU A 393 11.61 29.03 3.53
N THR A 394 11.14 30.03 4.25
CA THR A 394 10.15 29.89 5.34
C THR A 394 8.84 29.28 4.85
N ASP A 395 8.35 29.67 3.67
CA ASP A 395 7.14 29.09 3.10
C ASP A 395 7.36 27.60 2.74
N ARG A 396 8.51 27.29 2.14
CA ARG A 396 8.87 25.89 1.83
C ARG A 396 8.98 25.02 3.08
N GLU A 397 9.60 25.53 4.14
CA GLU A 397 9.68 24.83 5.42
C GLU A 397 8.30 24.61 6.04
N THR A 398 7.40 25.58 5.92
CA THR A 398 6.02 25.47 6.42
C THR A 398 5.26 24.37 5.70
N LEU A 399 5.37 24.29 4.36
CA LEU A 399 4.79 23.18 3.58
C LEU A 399 5.41 21.83 3.98
N GLY A 400 6.74 21.79 4.16
CA GLY A 400 7.44 20.58 4.60
C GLY A 400 6.97 20.08 5.97
N ARG A 401 6.77 20.98 6.94
CA ARG A 401 6.23 20.62 8.26
C ARG A 401 4.81 20.06 8.17
N ALA A 402 3.93 20.67 7.40
CA ALA A 402 2.57 20.17 7.19
C ALA A 402 2.57 18.75 6.62
N ASN A 403 3.43 18.47 5.64
CA ASN A 403 3.61 17.14 5.07
C ASN A 403 4.08 16.13 6.13
N ARG A 404 5.05 16.50 6.96
CA ARG A 404 5.60 15.65 8.01
C ARG A 404 4.56 15.34 9.09
N GLU A 405 3.80 16.32 9.53
CA GLU A 405 2.70 16.14 10.49
C GLU A 405 1.64 15.17 9.96
N PHE A 406 1.27 15.30 8.68
CA PHE A 406 0.33 14.36 8.05
C PHE A 406 0.90 12.95 7.96
N PHE A 407 2.18 12.80 7.60
CA PHE A 407 2.89 11.52 7.57
C PHE A 407 2.87 10.83 8.94
N GLU A 408 3.23 11.53 10.01
CA GLU A 408 3.28 10.99 11.38
C GLU A 408 1.89 10.65 11.90
N LYS A 409 0.89 11.49 11.63
CA LYS A 409 -0.51 11.23 11.99
C LYS A 409 -1.04 9.94 11.39
N ASN A 410 -0.63 9.60 10.17
CA ASN A 410 -1.06 8.40 9.46
C ASN A 410 -0.03 7.25 9.57
N SER A 411 0.73 7.18 10.65
CA SER A 411 1.62 6.05 10.94
C SER A 411 0.86 4.76 11.21
N VAL A 412 1.52 3.59 11.03
CA VAL A 412 0.93 2.29 11.37
C VAL A 412 0.48 2.26 12.83
N GLN A 413 1.23 2.88 13.73
CA GLN A 413 0.91 2.97 15.15
C GLN A 413 -0.39 3.72 15.42
N ASN A 414 -0.58 4.88 14.80
CA ASN A 414 -1.81 5.66 14.95
C ASN A 414 -2.99 4.97 14.28
N PHE A 415 -2.78 4.41 13.09
CA PHE A 415 -3.80 3.63 12.41
C PHE A 415 -4.23 2.41 13.24
N ALA A 416 -3.29 1.72 13.88
CA ALA A 416 -3.60 0.59 14.76
C ALA A 416 -4.42 1.05 15.98
N LYS A 417 -4.06 2.16 16.62
CA LYS A 417 -4.81 2.70 17.78
C LYS A 417 -6.24 3.07 17.41
N GLU A 418 -6.43 3.77 16.29
CA GLU A 418 -7.77 4.17 15.81
C GLU A 418 -8.65 2.94 15.51
N ASN A 419 -8.09 1.93 14.82
CA ASN A 419 -8.81 0.70 14.52
C ASN A 419 -9.05 -0.16 15.77
N PHE A 420 -8.12 -0.20 16.71
CA PHE A 420 -8.27 -0.94 17.95
C PHE A 420 -9.47 -0.43 18.77
N SER A 421 -9.59 0.89 18.89
CA SER A 421 -10.75 1.53 19.55
C SER A 421 -12.06 1.20 18.84
N LEU A 422 -12.05 1.14 17.50
CA LEU A 422 -13.21 0.71 16.71
C LEU A 422 -13.57 -0.76 17.00
N PHE A 423 -12.58 -1.64 17.10
CA PHE A 423 -12.77 -3.06 17.39
C PHE A 423 -13.36 -3.28 18.79
N GLU A 424 -12.85 -2.61 19.80
CA GLU A 424 -13.41 -2.66 21.16
C GLU A 424 -14.88 -2.23 21.19
N ASN A 425 -15.24 -1.20 20.43
CA ASN A 425 -16.63 -0.73 20.36
C ASN A 425 -17.54 -1.79 19.73
N PHE A 426 -17.10 -2.50 18.68
CA PHE A 426 -17.88 -3.58 18.09
C PHE A 426 -18.10 -4.74 19.06
N VAL A 427 -17.08 -5.12 19.82
CA VAL A 427 -17.19 -6.19 20.82
C VAL A 427 -18.17 -5.79 21.94
N LYS A 428 -18.03 -4.58 22.50
CA LYS A 428 -18.93 -4.06 23.54
C LYS A 428 -20.38 -3.99 23.09
N GLN A 429 -20.66 -3.50 21.86
CA GLN A 429 -22.03 -3.44 21.30
C GLN A 429 -22.66 -4.81 21.14
N LYS A 430 -21.86 -5.85 21.01
CA LYS A 430 -22.31 -7.22 20.85
C LYS A 430 -22.65 -7.88 22.18
N GLU A 431 -21.91 -7.55 23.24
CA GLU A 431 -22.21 -8.00 24.61
C GLU A 431 -23.52 -7.41 25.13
N ILE A 432 -23.84 -6.16 24.75
CA ILE A 432 -25.10 -5.49 25.14
C ILE A 432 -26.34 -6.10 24.45
N LYS A 433 -26.14 -6.77 23.29
CA LYS A 433 -27.24 -7.39 22.53
C LYS A 433 -27.49 -8.87 22.87
N LYS A 434 -26.69 -9.47 23.74
CA LYS A 434 -26.90 -10.79 24.36
C LYS A 434 -27.67 -10.65 25.68
#